data_7e66cd7c8664152799aae30f3f0055d8
#
_entry.id   7e66cd7c8664152799aae30f3f0055d8
#
_cell.length_a   1.000
_cell.length_b   1.000
_cell.length_c   1.000
_cell.angle_alpha   90.00
_cell.angle_beta   90.00
_cell.angle_gamma   90.00
#
_symmetry.space_group_name_H-M   'P 1'
#
loop_
_entity.id
_entity.type
_entity.pdbx_description
1 polymer ?
#
loop_
_entity_poly.entity_id
_entity_poly.type
_entity_poly.pdbx_seq_one_letter_code
_entity_poly.pdbx_strand_id
1 'polypeptide(L)'
;MKVAVLGAKGRMGAEAVAAINAASDLTLSAALDLGDSLDQLVSSGTEIVVDFTTPDSVMKNLEFAIQNGIHVVVGTTGFDESKLNLLKSMLSKHPKVGALIAPNLA
;
A
#
# COMPACT_ATOMS: atom_id res chain seq x y z
N MET A 1 -5.95 6.93 -12.54
CA MET A 1 -5.71 6.78 -11.07
C MET A 1 -4.27 6.35 -10.84
N LYS A 2 -3.59 7.04 -9.95
CA LYS A 2 -2.18 6.78 -9.65
C LYS A 2 -2.04 5.78 -8.52
N VAL A 3 -1.44 4.63 -8.82
CA VAL A 3 -1.28 3.52 -7.90
C VAL A 3 0.20 3.22 -7.70
N ALA A 4 0.61 3.08 -6.45
CA ALA A 4 1.97 2.68 -6.10
C ALA A 4 1.97 1.26 -5.52
N VAL A 5 3.09 0.58 -5.67
CA VAL A 5 3.30 -0.75 -5.11
C VAL A 5 4.51 -0.71 -4.16
N LEU A 6 4.31 -1.19 -2.94
CA LEU A 6 5.37 -1.42 -1.98
C LEU A 6 5.67 -2.92 -1.93
N GLY A 7 6.95 -3.26 -1.89
CA GLY A 7 7.39 -4.64 -2.05
C GLY A 7 7.42 -5.04 -3.53
N ALA A 8 7.73 -4.11 -4.39
CA ALA A 8 7.63 -4.26 -5.85
C ALA A 8 8.55 -5.35 -6.42
N LYS A 9 9.68 -5.62 -5.77
CA LYS A 9 10.62 -6.65 -6.20
C LYS A 9 10.21 -8.07 -5.78
N GLY A 10 9.28 -8.18 -4.85
CA GLY A 10 8.74 -9.48 -4.46
C GLY A 10 7.84 -10.05 -5.54
N ARG A 11 7.49 -11.33 -5.40
CA ARG A 11 6.69 -12.04 -6.40
C ARG A 11 5.32 -11.39 -6.62
N MET A 12 4.57 -11.16 -5.53
CA MET A 12 3.25 -10.56 -5.63
C MET A 12 3.32 -9.09 -6.04
N GLY A 13 4.33 -8.38 -5.54
CA GLY A 13 4.55 -6.99 -5.91
C GLY A 13 4.84 -6.82 -7.39
N ALA A 14 5.69 -7.70 -7.95
CA ALA A 14 6.02 -7.67 -9.37
C ALA A 14 4.80 -7.96 -10.24
N GLU A 15 3.94 -8.90 -9.82
CA GLU A 15 2.69 -9.19 -10.52
C GLU A 15 1.74 -7.99 -10.48
N ALA A 16 1.66 -7.31 -9.35
CA ALA A 16 0.84 -6.10 -9.22
C ALA A 16 1.35 -4.97 -10.13
N VAL A 17 2.66 -4.77 -10.19
CA VAL A 17 3.26 -3.78 -11.11
C VAL A 17 2.88 -4.09 -12.56
N ALA A 18 3.01 -5.35 -12.97
CA ALA A 18 2.66 -5.76 -14.33
C ALA A 18 1.16 -5.52 -14.62
N ALA A 19 0.30 -5.85 -13.67
CA ALA A 19 -1.14 -5.67 -13.83
C ALA A 19 -1.54 -4.19 -13.96
N ILE A 20 -0.91 -3.33 -13.15
CA ILE A 20 -1.16 -1.88 -13.22
C ILE A 20 -0.70 -1.33 -14.57
N ASN A 21 0.48 -1.73 -15.03
CA ASN A 21 1.01 -1.27 -16.31
C ASN A 21 0.16 -1.74 -17.50
N ALA A 22 -0.52 -2.87 -17.36
CA ALA A 22 -1.39 -3.41 -18.41
C ALA A 22 -2.78 -2.76 -18.41
N ALA A 23 -3.19 -2.14 -17.31
CA ALA A 23 -4.51 -1.53 -17.19
C ALA A 23 -4.52 -0.13 -17.80
N SER A 24 -5.52 0.14 -18.64
CA SER A 24 -5.61 1.42 -19.35
C SER A 24 -6.01 2.60 -18.47
N ASP A 25 -6.68 2.33 -17.34
CA ASP A 25 -7.21 3.33 -16.43
C ASP A 25 -6.35 3.56 -15.19
N LEU A 26 -5.21 2.85 -15.07
CA LEU A 26 -4.30 2.98 -13.95
C LEU A 26 -2.92 3.44 -14.42
N THR A 27 -2.27 4.22 -13.58
CA THR A 27 -0.88 4.67 -13.81
C THR A 27 -0.05 4.24 -12.61
N LEU A 28 1.06 3.55 -12.87
CA LEU A 28 2.01 3.20 -11.82
C LEU A 28 2.78 4.47 -11.43
N SER A 29 2.51 4.98 -10.23
CA SER A 29 3.16 6.22 -9.75
C SER A 29 4.51 5.95 -9.09
N ALA A 30 4.64 4.81 -8.42
CA ALA A 30 5.91 4.41 -7.79
C ALA A 30 5.91 2.89 -7.58
N ALA A 31 7.09 2.31 -7.66
CA ALA A 31 7.32 0.89 -7.36
C ALA A 31 8.51 0.86 -6.39
N LEU A 32 8.20 0.70 -5.11
CA LEU A 32 9.18 0.85 -4.04
C LEU A 32 9.46 -0.49 -3.36
N ASP A 33 10.66 -0.60 -2.82
CA ASP A 33 11.06 -1.76 -2.05
C ASP A 33 11.78 -1.33 -0.76
N LEU A 34 12.25 -2.30 -0.01
CA LEU A 34 12.93 -2.04 1.26
C LEU A 34 14.10 -1.09 1.05
N GLY A 35 14.16 -0.05 1.86
CA GLY A 35 15.21 0.98 1.77
C GLY A 35 14.84 2.19 0.91
N ASP A 36 13.79 2.09 0.10
CA ASP A 36 13.33 3.24 -0.68
C ASP A 36 12.55 4.20 0.21
N SER A 37 12.63 5.49 -0.10
CA SER A 37 11.92 6.51 0.68
C SER A 37 10.43 6.52 0.37
N LEU A 38 9.60 6.49 1.41
CA LEU A 38 8.15 6.60 1.29
C LEU A 38 7.73 7.99 0.79
N ASP A 39 8.60 8.99 0.90
CA ASP A 39 8.30 10.33 0.39
C ASP A 39 8.00 10.32 -1.10
N GLN A 40 8.49 9.33 -1.84
CA GLN A 40 8.18 9.16 -3.26
C GLN A 40 6.68 8.94 -3.51
N LEU A 41 5.94 8.42 -2.54
CA LEU A 41 4.49 8.27 -2.66
C LEU A 41 3.82 9.64 -2.76
N VAL A 42 4.28 10.60 -1.97
CA VAL A 42 3.73 11.95 -1.99
C VAL A 42 4.19 12.71 -3.23
N SER A 43 5.48 12.68 -3.53
CA SER A 43 6.04 13.45 -4.67
C SER A 43 5.51 12.97 -6.01
N SER A 44 5.15 11.69 -6.13
CA SER A 44 4.59 11.15 -7.37
C SER A 44 3.08 11.30 -7.48
N GLY A 45 2.41 11.83 -6.47
CA GLY A 45 0.97 12.03 -6.46
C GLY A 45 0.15 10.75 -6.33
N THR A 46 0.67 9.75 -5.64
CA THR A 46 0.00 8.48 -5.43
C THR A 46 -1.36 8.66 -4.75
N GLU A 47 -2.39 8.01 -5.29
CA GLU A 47 -3.74 8.04 -4.75
C GLU A 47 -4.05 6.78 -3.93
N ILE A 48 -3.54 5.63 -4.38
CA ILE A 48 -3.71 4.34 -3.72
C ILE A 48 -2.35 3.64 -3.67
N VAL A 49 -2.02 3.05 -2.53
CA VAL A 49 -0.83 2.21 -2.39
C VAL A 49 -1.24 0.78 -2.07
N VAL A 50 -0.60 -0.17 -2.76
CA VAL A 50 -0.77 -1.61 -2.50
C VAL A 50 0.49 -2.10 -1.80
N ASP A 51 0.34 -2.67 -0.61
CA ASP A 51 1.46 -3.09 0.22
C ASP A 51 1.61 -4.61 0.20
N PHE A 52 2.72 -5.08 -0.38
CA PHE A 52 3.14 -6.48 -0.37
C PHE A 52 4.46 -6.65 0.37
N THR A 53 4.71 -5.83 1.38
CA THR A 53 5.90 -5.92 2.19
C THR A 53 5.78 -7.01 3.27
N THR A 54 6.54 -6.90 4.32
CA THR A 54 6.52 -7.88 5.41
C THR A 54 5.64 -7.41 6.56
N PRO A 55 5.20 -8.32 7.45
CA PRO A 55 4.46 -7.91 8.64
C PRO A 55 5.17 -6.88 9.50
N ASP A 56 6.51 -6.89 9.49
CA ASP A 56 7.31 -5.92 10.27
C ASP A 56 7.28 -4.52 9.69
N SER A 57 7.07 -4.41 8.37
CA SER A 57 7.12 -3.12 7.67
C SER A 57 5.75 -2.52 7.42
N VAL A 58 4.71 -3.36 7.33
CA VAL A 58 3.40 -2.94 6.82
C VAL A 58 2.78 -1.81 7.63
N MET A 59 2.82 -1.87 8.95
CA MET A 59 2.16 -0.84 9.77
C MET A 59 2.78 0.54 9.61
N LYS A 60 4.10 0.61 9.51
CA LYS A 60 4.80 1.87 9.25
C LYS A 60 4.39 2.46 7.90
N ASN A 61 4.31 1.60 6.89
CA ASN A 61 3.92 2.02 5.54
C ASN A 61 2.48 2.53 5.51
N LEU A 62 1.56 1.82 6.18
CA LEU A 62 0.16 2.22 6.25
C LEU A 62 -0.01 3.53 7.00
N GLU A 63 0.69 3.71 8.10
CA GLU A 63 0.64 4.96 8.86
C GLU A 63 1.06 6.14 7.98
N PHE A 64 2.17 6.02 7.26
CA PHE A 64 2.62 7.07 6.35
C PHE A 64 1.57 7.38 5.29
N ALA A 65 1.03 6.36 4.63
CA ALA A 65 0.05 6.54 3.57
C ALA A 65 -1.22 7.23 4.09
N ILE A 66 -1.76 6.73 5.20
CA ILE A 66 -3.00 7.27 5.77
C ILE A 66 -2.81 8.72 6.20
N GLN A 67 -1.68 9.06 6.83
CA GLN A 67 -1.39 10.43 7.24
C GLN A 67 -1.28 11.39 6.06
N ASN A 68 -0.94 10.86 4.89
CA ASN A 68 -0.81 11.67 3.67
C ASN A 68 -2.04 11.56 2.74
N GLY A 69 -3.14 11.04 3.24
CA GLY A 69 -4.39 10.97 2.49
C GLY A 69 -4.41 9.95 1.37
N ILE A 70 -3.53 8.95 1.44
CA ILE A 70 -3.41 7.90 0.42
C ILE A 70 -4.20 6.67 0.87
N HIS A 71 -5.08 6.17 0.00
CA HIS A 71 -5.82 4.94 0.25
C HIS A 71 -4.88 3.74 0.24
N VAL A 72 -5.21 2.70 1.00
CA VAL A 72 -4.32 1.56 1.17
C VAL A 72 -5.02 0.25 0.83
N VAL A 73 -4.28 -0.64 0.17
CA VAL A 73 -4.66 -2.03 -0.04
C VAL A 73 -3.57 -2.88 0.59
N VAL A 74 -3.95 -3.72 1.55
CA VAL A 74 -3.00 -4.58 2.26
C VAL A 74 -3.01 -5.97 1.65
N GLY A 75 -1.92 -6.32 0.99
CA GLY A 75 -1.70 -7.67 0.45
C GLY A 75 -0.66 -8.45 1.24
N THR A 76 -0.14 -7.86 2.31
CA THR A 76 0.88 -8.48 3.16
C THR A 76 0.28 -9.62 3.96
N THR A 77 0.94 -10.79 3.97
CA THR A 77 0.54 -11.92 4.80
C THR A 77 0.83 -11.63 6.28
N GLY A 78 0.15 -12.33 7.18
CA GLY A 78 0.37 -12.16 8.62
C GLY A 78 -0.23 -10.90 9.21
N PHE A 79 -1.20 -10.30 8.53
CA PHE A 79 -1.90 -9.12 9.04
C PHE A 79 -2.94 -9.59 10.07
N ASP A 80 -2.53 -9.61 11.33
CA ASP A 80 -3.31 -10.15 12.43
C ASP A 80 -4.33 -9.16 13.01
N GLU A 81 -5.08 -9.61 14.01
CA GLU A 81 -6.12 -8.82 14.64
C GLU A 81 -5.57 -7.56 15.32
N SER A 82 -4.39 -7.64 15.93
CA SER A 82 -3.78 -6.48 16.59
C SER A 82 -3.44 -5.39 15.57
N LYS A 83 -2.91 -5.78 14.41
CA LYS A 83 -2.64 -4.84 13.32
C LYS A 83 -3.92 -4.27 12.75
N LEU A 84 -4.96 -5.09 12.62
CA LEU A 84 -6.27 -4.63 12.15
C LEU A 84 -6.85 -3.57 13.08
N ASN A 85 -6.75 -3.76 14.39
CA ASN A 85 -7.23 -2.80 15.36
C ASN A 85 -6.47 -1.47 15.31
N LEU A 86 -5.15 -1.53 15.11
CA LEU A 86 -4.33 -0.33 14.90
C LEU A 86 -4.72 0.40 13.63
N LEU A 87 -4.97 -0.34 12.55
CA LEU A 87 -5.41 0.23 11.28
C LEU A 87 -6.75 0.95 11.46
N LYS A 88 -7.72 0.33 12.12
CA LYS A 88 -9.02 0.95 12.40
C LYS A 88 -8.87 2.25 13.19
N SER A 89 -7.97 2.26 14.18
CA SER A 89 -7.70 3.45 14.97
C SER A 89 -7.14 4.58 14.11
N MET A 90 -6.19 4.28 13.22
CA MET A 90 -5.63 5.27 12.30
C MET A 90 -6.70 5.82 11.34
N LEU A 91 -7.53 4.94 10.79
CA LEU A 91 -8.58 5.34 9.85
C LEU A 91 -9.64 6.21 10.51
N SER A 92 -9.92 6.01 11.79
CA SER A 92 -10.89 6.83 12.51
C SER A 92 -10.50 8.30 12.59
N LYS A 93 -9.19 8.58 12.51
CA LYS A 93 -8.65 9.93 12.52
C LYS A 93 -8.54 10.53 11.11
N HIS A 94 -8.74 9.72 10.07
CA HIS A 94 -8.63 10.13 8.66
C HIS A 94 -9.82 9.59 7.87
N PRO A 95 -11.03 10.13 8.10
CA PRO A 95 -12.27 9.53 7.60
C PRO A 95 -12.39 9.52 6.07
N LYS A 96 -11.55 10.27 5.37
CA LYS A 96 -11.56 10.28 3.90
C LYS A 96 -10.69 9.20 3.29
N VAL A 97 -9.90 8.50 4.10
CA VAL A 97 -9.01 7.44 3.62
C VAL A 97 -9.70 6.09 3.75
N GLY A 98 -9.67 5.32 2.68
CA GLY A 98 -10.19 3.96 2.65
C GLY A 98 -9.06 2.94 2.76
N ALA A 99 -9.39 1.77 3.30
CA ALA A 99 -8.47 0.65 3.38
C ALA A 99 -9.18 -0.63 2.98
N LEU A 100 -8.48 -1.47 2.22
CA LEU A 100 -8.93 -2.79 1.84
C LEU A 100 -7.87 -3.80 2.24
N ILE A 101 -8.27 -4.86 2.91
CA ILE A 101 -7.38 -5.96 3.26
C ILE A 101 -7.71 -7.11 2.33
N ALA A 102 -6.69 -7.60 1.62
CA ALA A 102 -6.85 -8.66 0.64
C ALA A 102 -6.02 -9.88 1.08
N PRO A 103 -6.51 -10.67 2.05
CA PRO A 103 -5.73 -11.71 2.70
C PRO A 103 -5.42 -12.93 1.80
N ASN A 104 -6.10 -13.06 0.68
CA ASN A 104 -6.00 -14.23 -0.19
C ASN A 104 -5.23 -13.97 -1.48
N LEU A 105 -4.39 -12.94 -1.51
CA LEU A 105 -3.54 -12.66 -2.67
C LEU A 105 -2.29 -13.54 -2.72
N ALA A 106 -2.08 -14.37 -1.73
CA ALA A 106 -0.93 -15.25 -1.67
C ALA A 106 -1.09 -16.43 -2.66
#